data_e90c3df1c27afd5a134bf511606864e9
#
_entry.id   e90c3df1c27afd5a134bf511606864e9
#
_cell.length_a   1.000
_cell.length_b   1.000
_cell.length_c   1.000
_cell.angle_alpha   90.00
_cell.angle_beta   90.00
_cell.angle_gamma   90.00
#
_symmetry.space_group_name_H-M   'P 1'
#
loop_
_entity.id
_entity.type
_entity.pdbx_description
1 polymer ?
#
loop_
_entity_poly.entity_id
_entity_poly.type
_entity_poly.pdbx_seq_one_letter_code
_entity_poly.pdbx_strand_id
1 'polypeptide(L)'
;ALKGDDEGLDILERSSIHFEGADDMMLPVGKCHGDLTFSNILFNGNNYYLIDFLDSFVESPLLDIVKIRQDSAYLWSQLMYSGDCDTIRLKIVADKIDKEIVRFASQYEWFRHYKLFQLMNFLRILQYAKEPKVIDYLKNVLNQLLYEF
;
A
#
# COMPACT_ATOMS: atom_id res chain seq x y z
N ALA A 1 2.23 -18.83 -9.15
CA ALA A 1 3.05 -18.73 -7.94
C ALA A 1 2.41 -19.43 -6.72
N LEU A 2 1.06 -19.52 -6.67
CA LEU A 2 0.34 -20.03 -5.47
C LEU A 2 -0.08 -21.52 -5.57
N LYS A 3 0.29 -22.27 -6.62
CA LYS A 3 -0.01 -23.70 -6.70
C LYS A 3 0.79 -24.47 -5.65
N GLY A 4 0.10 -25.04 -4.65
CA GLY A 4 0.71 -25.75 -3.52
C GLY A 4 1.05 -24.87 -2.31
N ASP A 5 0.53 -23.65 -2.25
CA ASP A 5 0.65 -22.70 -1.15
C ASP A 5 -0.70 -22.54 -0.46
N ASP A 6 -0.99 -23.40 0.52
CA ASP A 6 -2.27 -23.43 1.23
C ASP A 6 -2.58 -22.10 1.93
N GLU A 7 -1.57 -21.44 2.50
CA GLU A 7 -1.74 -20.14 3.15
C GLU A 7 -2.09 -19.03 2.14
N GLY A 8 -1.43 -19.03 0.99
CA GLY A 8 -1.73 -18.09 -0.09
C GLY A 8 -3.15 -18.26 -0.63
N LEU A 9 -3.63 -19.50 -0.71
CA LEU A 9 -5.00 -19.80 -1.13
C LEU A 9 -6.02 -19.35 -0.07
N ASP A 10 -5.76 -19.57 1.22
CA ASP A 10 -6.61 -19.08 2.32
C ASP A 10 -6.71 -17.54 2.32
N ILE A 11 -5.59 -16.84 2.13
CA ILE A 11 -5.59 -15.37 2.00
C ILE A 11 -6.47 -14.92 0.84
N LEU A 12 -6.38 -15.58 -0.32
CA LEU A 12 -7.20 -15.24 -1.48
C LEU A 12 -8.69 -15.47 -1.22
N GLU A 13 -9.05 -16.61 -0.61
CA GLU A 13 -10.43 -16.95 -0.28
C GLU A 13 -11.03 -15.91 0.69
N ARG A 14 -10.34 -15.61 1.78
CA ARG A 14 -10.78 -14.56 2.73
C ARG A 14 -10.88 -13.19 2.08
N SER A 15 -9.95 -12.85 1.19
CA SER A 15 -9.98 -11.58 0.46
C SER A 15 -11.17 -11.48 -0.49
N SER A 16 -11.55 -12.57 -1.17
CA SER A 16 -12.66 -12.58 -2.14
C SER A 16 -13.98 -12.17 -1.48
N ILE A 17 -14.21 -12.57 -0.25
CA ILE A 17 -15.42 -12.21 0.52
C ILE A 17 -15.60 -10.69 0.62
N HIS A 18 -14.50 -9.95 0.84
CA HIS A 18 -14.54 -8.49 0.95
C HIS A 18 -14.78 -7.80 -0.40
N PHE A 19 -14.30 -8.37 -1.49
CA PHE A 19 -14.55 -7.85 -2.83
C PHE A 19 -15.96 -8.17 -3.33
N GLU A 20 -16.47 -9.37 -3.07
CA GLU A 20 -17.82 -9.78 -3.44
C GLU A 20 -18.90 -9.01 -2.66
N GLY A 21 -18.61 -8.65 -1.42
CA GLY A 21 -19.49 -7.83 -0.57
C GLY A 21 -19.36 -6.32 -0.78
N ALA A 22 -18.50 -5.88 -1.70
CA ALA A 22 -18.33 -4.46 -1.97
C ALA A 22 -19.46 -3.93 -2.86
N ASP A 23 -20.21 -2.95 -2.34
CA ASP A 23 -21.21 -2.21 -3.11
C ASP A 23 -20.54 -1.25 -4.12
N ASP A 24 -21.34 -0.62 -4.96
CA ASP A 24 -20.89 0.47 -5.82
C ASP A 24 -20.21 1.57 -5.02
N MET A 25 -18.97 1.90 -5.38
CA MET A 25 -18.17 2.88 -4.69
C MET A 25 -18.06 4.18 -5.48
N MET A 26 -18.38 5.28 -4.83
CA MET A 26 -18.12 6.61 -5.37
C MET A 26 -16.70 7.05 -4.97
N LEU A 27 -15.82 7.15 -5.95
CA LEU A 27 -14.45 7.61 -5.77
C LEU A 27 -14.26 8.99 -6.41
N PRO A 28 -13.44 9.86 -5.80
CA PRO A 28 -13.07 11.10 -6.46
C PRO A 28 -12.23 10.79 -7.70
N VAL A 29 -12.51 11.49 -8.78
CA VAL A 29 -11.70 11.44 -10.00
C VAL A 29 -10.82 12.66 -10.06
N GLY A 30 -9.54 12.47 -10.34
CA GLY A 30 -8.56 13.54 -10.44
C GLY A 30 -7.20 13.05 -10.88
N LYS A 31 -6.34 13.98 -11.28
CA LYS A 31 -4.96 13.62 -11.60
C LYS A 31 -4.29 13.05 -10.37
N CYS A 32 -3.66 11.91 -10.53
CA CYS A 32 -2.88 11.24 -9.51
C CYS A 32 -1.47 10.95 -10.03
N HIS A 33 -0.57 10.59 -9.12
CA HIS A 33 0.79 10.18 -9.46
C HIS A 33 0.81 8.75 -10.05
N GLY A 34 -0.10 7.90 -9.61
CA GLY A 34 -0.22 6.51 -10.04
C GLY A 34 0.74 5.53 -9.34
N ASP A 35 1.87 6.00 -8.81
CA ASP A 35 2.83 5.23 -8.02
C ASP A 35 3.52 6.10 -6.95
N LEU A 36 2.75 6.78 -6.11
CA LEU A 36 3.27 7.68 -5.09
C LEU A 36 3.88 6.91 -3.92
N THR A 37 5.10 6.43 -4.10
CA THR A 37 5.92 5.76 -3.08
C THR A 37 7.03 6.69 -2.57
N PHE A 38 7.66 6.37 -1.44
CA PHE A 38 8.78 7.17 -0.93
C PHE A 38 9.96 7.24 -1.89
N SER A 39 10.18 6.19 -2.69
CA SER A 39 11.23 6.17 -3.71
C SER A 39 11.01 7.19 -4.83
N ASN A 40 9.76 7.59 -5.07
CA ASN A 40 9.38 8.54 -6.11
C ASN A 40 9.24 9.99 -5.58
N ILE A 41 9.64 10.24 -4.33
CA ILE A 41 9.66 11.55 -3.70
C ILE A 41 11.10 11.94 -3.38
N LEU A 42 11.64 12.88 -4.12
CA LEU A 42 12.98 13.41 -3.89
C LEU A 42 12.91 14.67 -3.03
N PHE A 43 13.82 14.79 -2.07
CA PHE A 43 13.90 15.94 -1.18
C PHE A 43 15.34 16.45 -1.10
N ASN A 44 15.53 17.74 -1.34
CA ASN A 44 16.85 18.38 -1.28
C ASN A 44 17.04 19.32 -0.06
N GLY A 45 16.19 19.20 0.94
CA GLY A 45 16.20 20.05 2.14
C GLY A 45 15.27 21.26 2.06
N ASN A 46 14.93 21.74 0.87
CA ASN A 46 14.07 22.90 0.67
C ASN A 46 12.85 22.59 -0.21
N ASN A 47 13.01 21.71 -1.21
CA ASN A 47 11.97 21.41 -2.19
C ASN A 47 11.74 19.91 -2.30
N TYR A 48 10.51 19.54 -2.65
CA TYR A 48 10.10 18.20 -3.02
C TYR A 48 9.96 18.10 -4.53
N TYR A 49 10.38 16.98 -5.08
CA TYR A 49 10.20 16.65 -6.50
C TYR A 49 9.54 15.28 -6.59
N LEU A 50 8.49 15.18 -7.38
CA LEU A 50 7.84 13.92 -7.70
C LEU A 50 8.35 13.44 -9.05
N ILE A 51 8.72 12.17 -9.13
CA ILE A 51 9.26 11.53 -10.34
C ILE A 51 8.48 10.26 -10.64
N ASP A 52 8.62 9.73 -11.84
CA ASP A 52 8.03 8.45 -12.28
C ASP A 52 6.50 8.40 -12.16
N PHE A 53 5.83 9.40 -12.73
CA PHE A 53 4.38 9.40 -12.86
C PHE A 53 3.93 8.24 -13.77
N LEU A 54 2.95 7.48 -13.30
CA LEU A 54 2.38 6.36 -14.05
C LEU A 54 0.88 6.57 -14.30
N ASP A 55 0.43 6.11 -15.46
CA ASP A 55 -1.01 6.00 -15.70
C ASP A 55 -1.60 4.93 -14.79
N SER A 56 -2.64 5.30 -14.07
CA SER A 56 -3.36 4.40 -13.16
C SER A 56 -4.61 3.86 -13.83
N PHE A 57 -4.99 2.62 -13.52
CA PHE A 57 -6.25 2.03 -13.98
C PHE A 57 -7.50 2.74 -13.42
N VAL A 58 -7.35 3.49 -12.35
CA VAL A 58 -8.34 4.40 -11.76
C VAL A 58 -7.64 5.71 -11.43
N GLU A 59 -8.07 6.81 -12.04
CA GLU A 59 -7.55 8.14 -11.75
C GLU A 59 -8.20 8.69 -10.48
N SER A 60 -7.75 8.18 -9.32
CA SER A 60 -8.26 8.60 -8.02
C SER A 60 -7.14 8.88 -7.02
N PRO A 61 -7.21 10.00 -6.26
CA PRO A 61 -6.28 10.29 -5.17
C PRO A 61 -6.19 9.17 -4.12
N LEU A 62 -7.23 8.34 -4.00
CA LEU A 62 -7.21 7.18 -3.10
C LEU A 62 -6.07 6.22 -3.43
N LEU A 63 -5.75 6.03 -4.72
CA LEU A 63 -4.63 5.17 -5.12
C LEU A 63 -3.28 5.72 -4.71
N ASP A 64 -3.09 7.04 -4.76
CA ASP A 64 -1.87 7.67 -4.26
C ASP A 64 -1.75 7.52 -2.74
N ILE A 65 -2.86 7.61 -2.00
CA ILE A 65 -2.88 7.32 -0.56
C ILE A 65 -2.51 5.86 -0.29
N VAL A 66 -3.04 4.91 -1.05
CA VAL A 66 -2.69 3.49 -0.95
C VAL A 66 -1.20 3.27 -1.18
N LYS A 67 -0.65 3.92 -2.20
CA LYS A 67 0.77 3.79 -2.56
C LYS A 67 1.71 4.39 -1.53
N ILE A 68 1.46 5.60 -1.06
CA ILE A 68 2.32 6.23 -0.06
C ILE A 68 2.25 5.49 1.28
N ARG A 69 1.09 4.95 1.64
CA ARG A 69 0.91 4.15 2.86
C ARG A 69 1.53 2.75 2.75
N GLN A 70 1.77 2.23 1.55
CA GLN A 70 2.61 1.05 1.34
C GLN A 70 3.99 1.20 2.01
N ASP A 71 4.53 2.43 1.99
CA ASP A 71 5.81 2.75 2.63
C ASP A 71 5.65 3.26 4.08
N SER A 72 4.74 4.18 4.33
CA SER A 72 4.62 4.81 5.65
C SER A 72 4.02 3.88 6.72
N ALA A 73 3.01 3.08 6.37
CA ALA A 73 2.36 2.17 7.31
C ALA A 73 2.97 0.76 7.30
N TYR A 74 3.38 0.27 6.12
CA TYR A 74 3.80 -1.12 5.93
C TYR A 74 5.30 -1.28 5.65
N LEU A 75 6.07 -0.19 5.53
CA LEU A 75 7.54 -0.20 5.41
C LEU A 75 8.07 -1.01 4.21
N TRP A 76 7.35 -0.98 3.08
CA TRP A 76 7.71 -1.71 1.87
C TRP A 76 9.10 -1.37 1.35
N SER A 77 9.44 -0.07 1.27
CA SER A 77 10.77 0.37 0.80
C SER A 77 11.89 -0.13 1.70
N GLN A 78 11.65 -0.29 3.01
CA GLN A 78 12.63 -0.87 3.94
C GLN A 78 12.91 -2.34 3.60
N LEU A 79 11.91 -3.11 3.18
CA LEU A 79 12.08 -4.50 2.78
C LEU A 79 13.03 -4.62 1.59
N MET A 80 12.94 -3.67 0.65
CA MET A 80 13.72 -3.65 -0.59
C MET A 80 15.12 -3.02 -0.42
N TYR A 81 15.37 -2.34 0.70
CA TYR A 81 16.65 -1.71 0.97
C TYR A 81 17.67 -2.70 1.51
N SER A 82 18.86 -2.74 0.89
CA SER A 82 19.94 -3.67 1.24
C SER A 82 21.09 -3.05 2.03
N GLY A 83 21.05 -1.74 2.30
CA GLY A 83 22.07 -1.01 3.04
C GLY A 83 21.84 -1.00 4.55
N ASP A 84 22.86 -0.60 5.31
CA ASP A 84 22.72 -0.34 6.74
C ASP A 84 21.84 0.89 6.95
N CYS A 85 20.79 0.75 7.73
CA CYS A 85 19.94 1.86 8.13
C CYS A 85 19.46 1.69 9.58
N ASP A 86 19.26 2.80 10.26
CA ASP A 86 18.62 2.81 11.58
C ASP A 86 17.12 2.54 11.42
N THR A 87 16.78 1.26 11.50
CA THR A 87 15.41 0.78 11.30
C THR A 87 14.43 1.34 12.33
N ILE A 88 14.89 1.63 13.56
CA ILE A 88 14.07 2.22 14.61
C ILE A 88 13.72 3.66 14.24
N ARG A 89 14.72 4.44 13.85
CA ARG A 89 14.52 5.83 13.42
C ARG A 89 13.64 5.93 12.19
N LEU A 90 13.86 5.06 11.21
CA LEU A 90 13.05 4.99 10.00
C LEU A 90 11.58 4.70 10.33
N LYS A 91 11.32 3.73 11.22
CA LYS A 91 9.97 3.40 11.65
C LYS A 91 9.28 4.57 12.38
N ILE A 92 10.01 5.30 13.24
CA ILE A 92 9.47 6.48 13.93
C ILE A 92 9.09 7.58 12.92
N VAL A 93 9.93 7.81 11.92
CA VAL A 93 9.64 8.81 10.87
C VAL A 93 8.46 8.38 10.01
N ALA A 94 8.44 7.12 9.56
CA ALA A 94 7.36 6.56 8.77
C ALA A 94 6.01 6.65 9.51
N ASP A 95 5.97 6.28 10.80
CA ASP A 95 4.77 6.40 11.64
C ASP A 95 4.24 7.84 11.75
N LYS A 96 5.15 8.82 11.89
CA LYS A 96 4.75 10.23 11.90
C LYS A 96 4.16 10.67 10.57
N ILE A 97 4.76 10.26 9.46
CA ILE A 97 4.26 10.56 8.12
C ILE A 97 2.89 9.90 7.94
N ASP A 98 2.74 8.63 8.31
CA ASP A 98 1.49 7.90 8.18
C ASP A 98 0.34 8.56 8.96
N LYS A 99 0.60 8.99 10.19
CA LYS A 99 -0.38 9.72 11.01
C LYS A 99 -0.89 10.99 10.32
N GLU A 100 -0.01 11.74 9.67
CA GLU A 100 -0.41 12.94 8.93
C GLU A 100 -1.20 12.59 7.66
N ILE A 101 -0.82 11.55 6.93
CA ILE A 101 -1.57 11.05 5.77
C ILE A 101 -2.98 10.65 6.19
N VAL A 102 -3.11 9.85 7.25
CA VAL A 102 -4.42 9.41 7.77
C VAL A 102 -5.24 10.60 8.24
N ARG A 103 -4.64 11.53 8.99
CA ARG A 103 -5.31 12.76 9.46
C ARG A 103 -5.86 13.59 8.30
N PHE A 104 -5.12 13.69 7.21
CA PHE A 104 -5.56 14.37 6.00
C PHE A 104 -6.67 13.59 5.28
N ALA A 105 -6.44 12.31 5.00
CA ALA A 105 -7.34 11.50 4.18
C ALA A 105 -8.68 11.20 4.87
N SER A 106 -8.69 11.04 6.20
CA SER A 106 -9.90 10.75 6.98
C SER A 106 -10.95 11.88 6.98
N GLN A 107 -10.60 13.07 6.47
CA GLN A 107 -11.57 14.16 6.28
C GLN A 107 -12.51 13.91 5.09
N TYR A 108 -12.20 12.94 4.25
CA TYR A 108 -12.92 12.63 3.02
C TYR A 108 -13.70 11.32 3.14
N GLU A 109 -14.95 11.32 2.72
CA GLU A 109 -15.83 10.16 2.81
C GLU A 109 -15.29 8.93 2.03
N TRP A 110 -14.66 9.16 0.90
CA TRP A 110 -14.07 8.10 0.06
C TRP A 110 -12.92 7.34 0.76
N PHE A 111 -12.32 7.88 1.82
CA PHE A 111 -11.25 7.20 2.55
C PHE A 111 -11.74 5.93 3.27
N ARG A 112 -13.03 5.78 3.52
CA ARG A 112 -13.62 4.53 4.04
C ARG A 112 -13.31 3.31 3.17
N HIS A 113 -13.08 3.52 1.87
CA HIS A 113 -12.72 2.44 0.93
C HIS A 113 -11.23 2.08 0.93
N TYR A 114 -10.40 2.82 1.69
CA TYR A 114 -8.96 2.66 1.70
C TYR A 114 -8.51 1.22 1.92
N LYS A 115 -9.06 0.52 2.94
CA LYS A 115 -8.61 -0.85 3.29
C LYS A 115 -8.79 -1.82 2.13
N LEU A 116 -9.90 -1.75 1.40
CA LEU A 116 -10.16 -2.59 0.25
C LEU A 116 -9.14 -2.36 -0.87
N PHE A 117 -8.82 -1.10 -1.16
CA PHE A 117 -7.81 -0.76 -2.16
C PHE A 117 -6.39 -1.11 -1.71
N GLN A 118 -6.09 -1.03 -0.42
CA GLN A 118 -4.81 -1.48 0.12
C GLN A 118 -4.67 -3.00 0.03
N LEU A 119 -5.72 -3.75 0.34
CA LEU A 119 -5.78 -5.21 0.16
C LEU A 119 -5.53 -5.58 -1.31
N MET A 120 -6.25 -4.96 -2.23
CA MET A 120 -6.08 -5.15 -3.68
C MET A 120 -4.65 -4.86 -4.13
N ASN A 121 -4.04 -3.78 -3.63
CA ASN A 121 -2.67 -3.41 -3.99
C ASN A 121 -1.66 -4.50 -3.58
N PHE A 122 -1.72 -5.02 -2.36
CA PHE A 122 -0.81 -6.07 -1.90
C PHE A 122 -1.06 -7.42 -2.55
N LEU A 123 -2.32 -7.78 -2.82
CA LEU A 123 -2.64 -8.98 -3.60
C LEU A 123 -2.06 -8.92 -5.01
N ARG A 124 -2.13 -7.74 -5.65
CA ARG A 124 -1.53 -7.52 -6.97
C ARG A 124 -0.01 -7.70 -6.93
N ILE A 125 0.67 -7.22 -5.88
CA ILE A 125 2.11 -7.41 -5.73
C ILE A 125 2.44 -8.89 -5.49
N LEU A 126 1.68 -9.58 -4.65
CA LEU A 126 1.91 -10.98 -4.30
C LEU A 126 1.92 -11.90 -5.53
N GLN A 127 1.07 -11.65 -6.54
CA GLN A 127 1.05 -12.48 -7.74
C GLN A 127 2.36 -12.45 -8.54
N TYR A 128 3.15 -11.38 -8.43
CA TYR A 128 4.44 -11.21 -9.12
C TYR A 128 5.65 -11.49 -8.22
N ALA A 129 5.45 -11.63 -6.91
CA ALA A 129 6.53 -11.88 -5.97
C ALA A 129 7.18 -13.25 -6.24
N LYS A 130 8.51 -13.28 -6.23
CA LYS A 130 9.31 -14.51 -6.46
C LYS A 130 10.23 -14.83 -5.29
N GLU A 131 10.68 -13.81 -4.58
CA GLU A 131 11.60 -13.96 -3.46
C GLU A 131 10.85 -14.41 -2.21
N PRO A 132 11.28 -15.49 -1.52
CA PRO A 132 10.62 -15.99 -0.32
C PRO A 132 10.39 -14.90 0.75
N LYS A 133 11.41 -14.08 1.02
CA LYS A 133 11.33 -12.96 1.97
C LYS A 133 10.19 -11.98 1.63
N VAL A 134 10.01 -11.69 0.34
CA VAL A 134 8.95 -10.77 -0.13
C VAL A 134 7.58 -11.43 0.01
N ILE A 135 7.49 -12.72 -0.34
CA ILE A 135 6.24 -13.50 -0.22
C ILE A 135 5.80 -13.58 1.25
N ASP A 136 6.72 -13.92 2.17
CA ASP A 136 6.43 -14.01 3.61
C ASP A 136 5.98 -12.66 4.18
N TYR A 137 6.66 -11.57 3.78
CA TYR A 137 6.27 -10.22 4.17
C TYR A 137 4.85 -9.89 3.68
N LEU A 138 4.55 -10.15 2.41
CA LEU A 138 3.24 -9.85 1.82
C LEU A 138 2.12 -10.66 2.50
N LYS A 139 2.34 -11.94 2.80
CA LYS A 139 1.39 -12.76 3.53
C LYS A 139 1.12 -12.20 4.93
N ASN A 140 2.16 -11.78 5.65
CA ASN A 140 2.00 -11.17 6.97
C ASN A 140 1.18 -9.87 6.90
N VAL A 141 1.45 -8.98 5.93
CA VAL A 141 0.71 -7.74 5.75
C VAL A 141 -0.74 -8.01 5.35
N LEU A 142 -0.99 -8.96 4.45
CA LEU A 142 -2.33 -9.33 4.02
C LEU A 142 -3.15 -9.94 5.16
N ASN A 143 -2.55 -10.81 5.98
CA ASN A 143 -3.19 -11.35 7.17
C ASN A 143 -3.52 -10.25 8.19
N GLN A 144 -2.62 -9.29 8.40
CA GLN A 144 -2.89 -8.13 9.26
C GLN A 144 -4.07 -7.31 8.72
N LEU A 145 -4.07 -6.97 7.43
CA LEU A 145 -5.17 -6.23 6.80
C LEU A 145 -6.51 -6.96 6.93
N LEU A 146 -6.54 -8.27 6.66
CA LEU A 146 -7.74 -9.09 6.77
C LEU A 146 -8.26 -9.21 8.20
N TYR A 147 -7.41 -9.08 9.19
CA TYR A 147 -7.82 -9.05 10.59
C TYR A 147 -8.50 -7.72 10.99
N GLU A 148 -8.20 -6.64 10.26
CA GLU A 148 -8.73 -5.30 10.53
C GLU A 148 -10.09 -5.03 9.84
N PHE A 149 -10.59 -5.94 8.96
CA PHE A 149 -11.92 -5.84 8.36
C PHE A 149 -13.01 -6.31 9.31
#